data_f7cd9e8abc460f1ab084b3dd5e4b0531
#
_entry.id   f7cd9e8abc460f1ab084b3dd5e4b0531
#
_cell.length_a   1.000
_cell.length_b   1.000
_cell.length_c   1.000
_cell.angle_alpha   90.00
_cell.angle_beta   90.00
_cell.angle_gamma   90.00
#
_symmetry.space_group_name_H-M   'P 1'
#
loop_
_entity.id
_entity.type
_entity.pdbx_description
1 polymer ?
#
loop_
_entity_poly.entity_id
_entity_poly.type
_entity_poly.pdbx_seq_one_letter_code
_entity_poly.pdbx_strand_id
1 'polypeptide(L)'
;YYWYPTTNEKNNFSFGRGNIFKSVETQLDAPLASGKFPVVLLSQGGTRSAFSHSGWIASSLAQQGYVVVVPKPPAPNEINAEMAVDEITFRTSDLVLGLNELSSVGILSGGVDTDAVQGVGFFLGGTSMLMLSGAQISPEKYRTSCHNATNVDCHWLRENNVDITSIPDQKFPRFQSENKLKSVVVINPELTKTFVPETLALMNNAITVVALSDRLHPALTPAESLVALPNVTFQEIPSVSQFSAFAECTERGIKILASEGEEALCQERDEVSRKDNHQKILDVILTSLTKPQE
;
A
#
# COMPACT_ATOMS: atom_id res chain seq x y z
N TYR A 1 10.55 -9.09 -1.56
CA TYR A 1 10.27 -9.52 -2.93
C TYR A 1 10.58 -8.39 -3.90
N TYR A 2 11.22 -8.75 -5.02
CA TYR A 2 11.46 -7.85 -6.14
C TYR A 2 10.74 -8.41 -7.35
N TRP A 3 9.88 -7.60 -7.98
CA TRP A 3 9.21 -7.91 -9.22
C TRP A 3 9.84 -7.08 -10.32
N TYR A 4 10.08 -7.65 -11.48
CA TYR A 4 10.81 -6.97 -12.54
C TYR A 4 10.44 -7.52 -13.92
N PRO A 5 10.66 -6.74 -14.98
CA PRO A 5 10.43 -7.20 -16.34
C PRO A 5 11.32 -8.36 -16.72
N THR A 6 10.76 -9.34 -17.40
CA THR A 6 11.50 -10.46 -18.00
C THR A 6 10.96 -10.77 -19.39
N THR A 7 11.80 -11.29 -20.26
CA THR A 7 11.41 -11.77 -21.59
C THR A 7 11.07 -13.26 -21.62
N ASN A 8 11.21 -13.93 -20.51
CA ASN A 8 10.91 -15.35 -20.39
C ASN A 8 9.39 -15.55 -20.26
N GLU A 9 8.81 -16.52 -20.97
CA GLU A 9 7.32 -16.68 -21.04
C GLU A 9 6.79 -17.81 -20.15
N LYS A 10 7.63 -18.59 -19.49
CA LYS A 10 7.20 -19.78 -18.74
C LYS A 10 7.05 -19.48 -17.25
N ASN A 11 5.83 -19.42 -16.77
CA ASN A 11 5.55 -19.34 -15.33
C ASN A 11 5.96 -20.65 -14.63
N ASN A 12 6.62 -20.51 -13.49
CA ASN A 12 7.05 -21.64 -12.66
C ASN A 12 6.75 -21.42 -11.17
N PHE A 13 6.07 -20.33 -10.83
CA PHE A 13 5.77 -19.97 -9.45
C PHE A 13 4.39 -19.31 -9.35
N SER A 14 3.63 -19.68 -8.32
CA SER A 14 2.33 -19.10 -7.99
C SER A 14 2.47 -18.26 -6.73
N PHE A 15 2.56 -16.94 -6.89
CA PHE A 15 2.65 -16.01 -5.76
C PHE A 15 1.29 -15.87 -5.06
N GLY A 16 1.29 -15.93 -3.73
CA GLY A 16 0.09 -15.74 -2.93
C GLY A 16 -0.87 -16.94 -2.95
N ARG A 17 -0.37 -18.14 -3.25
CA ARG A 17 -1.18 -19.35 -3.30
C ARG A 17 -1.91 -19.59 -1.96
N GLY A 18 -3.23 -19.58 -2.01
CA GLY A 18 -4.09 -19.76 -0.83
C GLY A 18 -5.49 -20.22 -1.20
N ASN A 19 -6.34 -20.38 -0.19
CA ASN A 19 -7.72 -20.82 -0.38
C ASN A 19 -8.69 -19.67 -0.66
N ILE A 20 -8.37 -18.46 -0.21
CA ILE A 20 -9.28 -17.32 -0.24
C ILE A 20 -9.08 -16.47 -1.49
N PHE A 21 -7.84 -16.08 -1.77
CA PHE A 21 -7.50 -15.20 -2.88
C PHE A 21 -6.77 -15.97 -3.98
N LYS A 22 -6.98 -15.52 -5.23
CA LYS A 22 -6.28 -16.07 -6.39
C LYS A 22 -4.79 -15.73 -6.32
N SER A 23 -3.96 -16.69 -6.71
CA SER A 23 -2.54 -16.49 -6.92
C SER A 23 -2.25 -15.69 -8.20
N VAL A 24 -1.06 -15.11 -8.25
CA VAL A 24 -0.49 -14.54 -9.48
C VAL A 24 0.55 -15.50 -10.01
N GLU A 25 0.34 -15.98 -11.23
CA GLU A 25 1.30 -16.85 -11.91
C GLU A 25 2.47 -16.01 -12.43
N THR A 26 3.68 -16.40 -12.08
CA THR A 26 4.90 -15.64 -12.36
C THR A 26 6.11 -16.55 -12.50
N GLN A 27 7.28 -15.97 -12.64
CA GLN A 27 8.55 -16.69 -12.69
C GLN A 27 9.44 -16.30 -11.52
N LEU A 28 9.96 -17.29 -10.83
CA LEU A 28 10.94 -17.09 -9.79
C LEU A 28 12.34 -17.04 -10.42
N ASP A 29 13.15 -16.06 -10.01
CA ASP A 29 14.54 -15.86 -10.41
C ASP A 29 14.76 -15.82 -11.93
N ALA A 30 13.78 -15.28 -12.67
CA ALA A 30 13.89 -15.09 -14.11
C ALA A 30 14.97 -14.03 -14.46
N PRO A 31 15.63 -14.11 -15.61
CA PRO A 31 16.53 -13.06 -16.05
C PRO A 31 15.82 -11.73 -16.23
N LEU A 32 16.45 -10.64 -15.77
CA LEU A 32 15.94 -9.30 -16.02
C LEU A 32 15.97 -9.01 -17.54
N ALA A 33 14.90 -8.40 -18.05
CA ALA A 33 14.86 -7.92 -19.43
C ALA A 33 15.97 -6.86 -19.67
N SER A 34 16.39 -6.71 -20.93
CA SER A 34 17.35 -5.67 -21.30
C SER A 34 16.76 -4.28 -21.13
N GLY A 35 17.48 -3.36 -20.48
CA GLY A 35 17.04 -1.99 -20.26
C GLY A 35 17.41 -1.47 -18.88
N LYS A 36 17.00 -0.23 -18.60
CA LYS A 36 17.11 0.40 -17.29
C LYS A 36 15.70 0.79 -16.84
N PHE A 37 15.27 0.28 -15.71
CA PHE A 37 13.89 0.36 -15.26
C PHE A 37 13.74 1.21 -14.01
N PRO A 38 12.76 2.12 -13.96
CA PRO A 38 12.44 2.90 -12.76
C PRO A 38 11.92 2.00 -11.64
N VAL A 39 12.05 2.48 -10.41
CA VAL A 39 11.68 1.72 -9.20
C VAL A 39 10.33 2.18 -8.68
N VAL A 40 9.48 1.22 -8.32
CA VAL A 40 8.27 1.47 -7.52
C VAL A 40 8.41 0.76 -6.17
N LEU A 41 8.31 1.51 -5.09
CA LEU A 41 8.09 0.97 -3.76
C LEU A 41 6.60 0.68 -3.59
N LEU A 42 6.24 -0.56 -3.32
CA LEU A 42 4.85 -0.98 -3.16
C LEU A 42 4.59 -1.46 -1.73
N SER A 43 3.64 -0.83 -1.05
CA SER A 43 3.19 -1.22 0.28
C SER A 43 1.69 -1.54 0.30
N GLN A 44 1.37 -2.73 0.78
CA GLN A 44 -0.02 -3.16 0.97
C GLN A 44 -0.60 -2.68 2.31
N GLY A 45 -1.86 -3.01 2.56
CA GLY A 45 -2.58 -2.71 3.80
C GLY A 45 -1.94 -3.31 5.06
N GLY A 46 -2.60 -3.12 6.21
CA GLY A 46 -2.12 -3.50 7.53
C GLY A 46 -2.05 -4.99 7.81
N THR A 47 -1.76 -5.36 9.05
CA THR A 47 -1.61 -6.76 9.55
C THR A 47 -2.80 -7.64 9.20
N ARG A 48 -3.99 -7.07 9.12
CA ARG A 48 -5.23 -7.75 8.71
C ARG A 48 -5.30 -8.01 7.20
N SER A 49 -4.40 -7.41 6.42
CA SER A 49 -4.38 -7.52 4.96
C SER A 49 -3.44 -8.65 4.53
N ALA A 50 -3.89 -9.53 3.67
CA ALA A 50 -3.05 -10.60 3.16
C ALA A 50 -1.92 -10.03 2.27
N PHE A 51 -0.69 -10.48 2.50
CA PHE A 51 0.47 -10.07 1.70
C PHE A 51 0.28 -10.32 0.20
N SER A 52 -0.47 -11.37 -0.15
CA SER A 52 -0.81 -11.73 -1.53
C SER A 52 -1.58 -10.64 -2.29
N HIS A 53 -2.22 -9.69 -1.61
CA HIS A 53 -2.90 -8.56 -2.26
C HIS A 53 -1.97 -7.69 -3.09
N SER A 54 -0.69 -7.61 -2.73
CA SER A 54 0.31 -6.85 -3.50
C SER A 54 0.65 -7.47 -4.87
N GLY A 55 0.41 -8.76 -5.04
CA GLY A 55 0.91 -9.52 -6.19
C GLY A 55 0.38 -9.03 -7.54
N TRP A 56 -0.92 -8.73 -7.65
CA TRP A 56 -1.50 -8.30 -8.91
C TRP A 56 -0.99 -6.92 -9.34
N ILE A 57 -0.85 -5.97 -8.40
CA ILE A 57 -0.28 -4.65 -8.68
C ILE A 57 1.20 -4.79 -9.06
N ALA A 58 1.98 -5.55 -8.27
CA ALA A 58 3.40 -5.73 -8.52
C ALA A 58 3.67 -6.39 -9.87
N SER A 59 2.91 -7.43 -10.22
CA SER A 59 3.00 -8.09 -11.53
C SER A 59 2.63 -7.14 -12.67
N SER A 60 1.54 -6.38 -12.52
CA SER A 60 1.10 -5.44 -13.55
C SER A 60 2.13 -4.32 -13.77
N LEU A 61 2.70 -3.76 -12.71
CA LEU A 61 3.74 -2.74 -12.82
C LEU A 61 5.03 -3.29 -13.45
N ALA A 62 5.43 -4.53 -13.10
CA ALA A 62 6.59 -5.17 -13.72
C ALA A 62 6.38 -5.36 -15.22
N GLN A 63 5.17 -5.74 -15.66
CA GLN A 63 4.82 -5.84 -17.08
C GLN A 63 4.86 -4.48 -17.79
N GLN A 64 4.67 -3.38 -17.07
CA GLN A 64 4.78 -2.01 -17.59
C GLN A 64 6.19 -1.42 -17.51
N GLY A 65 7.19 -2.23 -17.18
CA GLY A 65 8.59 -1.82 -17.21
C GLY A 65 9.09 -1.20 -15.90
N TYR A 66 8.53 -1.56 -14.75
CA TYR A 66 9.02 -1.13 -13.44
C TYR A 66 9.73 -2.27 -12.71
N VAL A 67 10.74 -1.94 -11.92
CA VAL A 67 11.22 -2.79 -10.84
C VAL A 67 10.44 -2.45 -9.58
N VAL A 68 9.71 -3.43 -9.02
CA VAL A 68 8.82 -3.19 -7.89
C VAL A 68 9.39 -3.84 -6.63
N VAL A 69 9.57 -3.05 -5.59
CA VAL A 69 10.05 -3.48 -4.27
C VAL A 69 8.84 -3.70 -3.36
N VAL A 70 8.65 -4.93 -2.90
CA VAL A 70 7.51 -5.31 -2.04
C VAL A 70 8.04 -5.98 -0.77
N PRO A 71 8.28 -5.25 0.31
CA PRO A 71 8.65 -5.85 1.58
C PRO A 71 7.52 -6.75 2.09
N LYS A 72 7.88 -7.92 2.59
CA LYS A 72 6.96 -8.77 3.33
C LYS A 72 7.17 -8.50 4.80
N PRO A 73 6.19 -7.90 5.51
CA PRO A 73 6.32 -7.69 6.93
C PRO A 73 6.40 -9.03 7.67
N PRO A 74 7.13 -9.08 8.79
CA PRO A 74 7.10 -10.26 9.66
C PRO A 74 5.68 -10.48 10.18
N ALA A 75 5.31 -11.74 10.43
CA ALA A 75 4.09 -12.02 11.17
C ALA A 75 4.28 -11.54 12.62
N PRO A 76 3.34 -10.81 13.21
CA PRO A 76 3.45 -10.41 14.60
C PRO A 76 3.43 -11.65 15.50
N ASN A 77 4.32 -11.67 16.49
CA ASN A 77 4.36 -12.74 17.50
C ASN A 77 3.18 -12.67 18.46
N GLU A 78 2.72 -11.45 18.74
CA GLU A 78 1.62 -11.15 19.65
C GLU A 78 0.79 -9.99 19.11
N ILE A 79 -0.50 -10.04 19.37
CA ILE A 79 -1.41 -8.95 19.07
C ILE A 79 -1.48 -8.06 20.32
N ASN A 80 -0.83 -6.92 20.28
CA ASN A 80 -0.77 -5.96 21.38
C ASN A 80 -0.60 -4.51 20.88
N ALA A 81 -0.57 -3.55 21.81
CA ALA A 81 -0.45 -2.13 21.47
C ALA A 81 0.89 -1.79 20.78
N GLU A 82 1.97 -2.48 21.15
CA GLU A 82 3.29 -2.30 20.55
C GLU A 82 3.28 -2.72 19.08
N MET A 83 2.72 -3.89 18.79
CA MET A 83 2.54 -4.36 17.41
C MET A 83 1.78 -3.35 16.54
N ALA A 84 0.73 -2.72 17.05
CA ALA A 84 -0.06 -1.75 16.28
C ALA A 84 0.76 -0.53 15.84
N VAL A 85 1.76 -0.11 16.61
CA VAL A 85 2.68 0.99 16.25
C VAL A 85 3.86 0.48 15.43
N ASP A 86 4.40 -0.67 15.78
CA ASP A 86 5.51 -1.28 15.06
C ASP A 86 5.15 -1.51 13.59
N GLU A 87 3.90 -1.87 13.32
CA GLU A 87 3.44 -2.05 11.97
C GLU A 87 3.51 -0.76 11.12
N ILE A 88 3.14 0.37 11.69
CA ILE A 88 3.27 1.67 11.04
C ILE A 88 4.75 2.02 10.80
N THR A 89 5.60 1.73 11.80
CA THR A 89 7.03 2.05 11.80
C THR A 89 7.81 1.17 10.83
N PHE A 90 7.65 -0.15 10.95
CA PHE A 90 8.46 -1.11 10.20
C PHE A 90 8.15 -1.08 8.72
N ARG A 91 6.90 -0.86 8.32
CA ARG A 91 6.56 -0.76 6.89
C ARG A 91 7.37 0.30 6.18
N THR A 92 7.52 1.46 6.79
CA THR A 92 8.28 2.56 6.21
C THR A 92 9.78 2.24 6.17
N SER A 93 10.31 1.66 7.26
CA SER A 93 11.72 1.23 7.34
C SER A 93 12.05 0.11 6.37
N ASP A 94 11.16 -0.87 6.23
CA ASP A 94 11.35 -2.02 5.33
C ASP A 94 11.37 -1.61 3.86
N LEU A 95 10.58 -0.59 3.49
CA LEU A 95 10.60 -0.02 2.14
C LEU A 95 11.95 0.63 1.82
N VAL A 96 12.50 1.41 2.77
CA VAL A 96 13.82 2.03 2.62
C VAL A 96 14.91 0.94 2.56
N LEU A 97 14.84 -0.05 3.43
CA LEU A 97 15.79 -1.18 3.43
C LEU A 97 15.73 -1.93 2.10
N GLY A 98 14.52 -2.29 1.62
CA GLY A 98 14.35 -2.97 0.35
C GLY A 98 14.88 -2.16 -0.85
N LEU A 99 14.74 -0.84 -0.81
CA LEU A 99 15.32 0.05 -1.83
C LEU A 99 16.86 0.03 -1.79
N ASN A 100 17.44 0.13 -0.61
CA ASN A 100 18.90 0.16 -0.44
C ASN A 100 19.55 -1.18 -0.84
N GLU A 101 18.85 -2.29 -0.63
CA GLU A 101 19.34 -3.63 -0.99
C GLU A 101 19.27 -3.92 -2.51
N LEU A 102 18.58 -3.11 -3.31
CA LEU A 102 18.45 -3.33 -4.76
C LEU A 102 19.81 -3.50 -5.47
N SER A 103 20.81 -2.74 -5.07
CA SER A 103 22.16 -2.80 -5.67
C SER A 103 22.90 -4.10 -5.37
N SER A 104 22.52 -4.81 -4.29
CA SER A 104 23.11 -6.08 -3.87
C SER A 104 22.46 -7.28 -4.58
N VAL A 105 21.31 -7.09 -5.21
CA VAL A 105 20.60 -8.15 -5.95
C VAL A 105 21.23 -8.36 -7.32
N GLY A 106 22.09 -9.34 -7.44
CA GLY A 106 22.91 -9.56 -8.63
C GLY A 106 22.13 -9.64 -9.96
N ILE A 107 20.93 -10.25 -9.94
CA ILE A 107 20.05 -10.36 -11.12
C ILE A 107 19.52 -9.00 -11.60
N LEU A 108 19.49 -7.98 -10.75
CA LEU A 108 19.01 -6.62 -11.04
C LEU A 108 20.18 -5.67 -11.38
N SER A 109 21.43 -6.16 -11.30
CA SER A 109 22.63 -5.33 -11.45
C SER A 109 22.66 -4.61 -12.80
N GLY A 110 22.80 -3.28 -12.75
CA GLY A 110 22.87 -2.42 -13.94
C GLY A 110 21.56 -2.14 -14.66
N GLY A 111 20.48 -2.82 -14.29
CA GLY A 111 19.16 -2.66 -14.93
C GLY A 111 18.15 -1.82 -14.13
N VAL A 112 18.56 -1.21 -13.02
CA VAL A 112 17.66 -0.43 -12.15
C VAL A 112 18.01 1.05 -12.17
N ASP A 113 17.00 1.91 -12.31
CA ASP A 113 17.13 3.35 -12.21
C ASP A 113 16.72 3.84 -10.81
N THR A 114 17.70 3.94 -9.91
CA THR A 114 17.49 4.39 -8.54
C THR A 114 17.30 5.91 -8.40
N ASP A 115 17.47 6.67 -9.49
CA ASP A 115 17.16 8.10 -9.51
C ASP A 115 15.69 8.38 -9.84
N ALA A 116 14.97 7.36 -10.32
CA ALA A 116 13.54 7.40 -10.65
C ALA A 116 12.73 6.49 -9.72
N VAL A 117 12.72 6.80 -8.43
CA VAL A 117 11.96 6.04 -7.42
C VAL A 117 10.58 6.66 -7.21
N GLN A 118 9.56 5.81 -7.21
CA GLN A 118 8.17 6.19 -7.05
C GLN A 118 7.51 5.31 -5.98
N GLY A 119 6.36 5.73 -5.46
CA GLY A 119 5.66 4.98 -4.41
C GLY A 119 4.21 4.65 -4.77
N VAL A 120 3.78 3.43 -4.43
CA VAL A 120 2.38 3.03 -4.49
C VAL A 120 2.02 2.37 -3.16
N GLY A 121 0.93 2.81 -2.55
CA GLY A 121 0.48 2.20 -1.30
C GLY A 121 -1.03 2.21 -1.16
N PHE A 122 -1.58 1.21 -0.51
CA PHE A 122 -3.01 1.15 -0.23
C PHE A 122 -3.29 0.82 1.24
N PHE A 123 -4.33 1.44 1.79
CA PHE A 123 -4.66 1.40 3.21
C PHE A 123 -3.47 1.89 4.06
N LEU A 124 -3.02 1.12 5.04
CA LEU A 124 -1.86 1.46 5.88
C LEU A 124 -0.57 1.60 5.05
N GLY A 125 -0.44 0.87 3.93
CA GLY A 125 0.66 1.08 2.99
C GLY A 125 0.63 2.46 2.34
N GLY A 126 -0.55 3.03 2.11
CA GLY A 126 -0.71 4.43 1.69
C GLY A 126 -0.19 5.40 2.74
N THR A 127 -0.50 5.15 4.02
CA THR A 127 0.06 5.91 5.16
C THR A 127 1.58 5.86 5.16
N SER A 128 2.17 4.68 4.95
CA SER A 128 3.62 4.50 4.89
C SER A 128 4.26 5.31 3.76
N MET A 129 3.61 5.40 2.60
CA MET A 129 4.09 6.22 1.48
C MET A 129 4.04 7.72 1.79
N LEU A 130 2.98 8.19 2.47
CA LEU A 130 2.90 9.57 2.93
C LEU A 130 3.96 9.89 3.99
N MET A 131 4.27 8.94 4.87
CA MET A 131 5.35 9.07 5.85
C MET A 131 6.73 9.12 5.16
N LEU A 132 6.98 8.32 4.14
CA LEU A 132 8.19 8.40 3.32
C LEU A 132 8.30 9.75 2.60
N SER A 133 7.17 10.38 2.29
CA SER A 133 7.12 11.72 1.69
C SER A 133 7.35 12.85 2.72
N GLY A 134 7.31 12.55 4.02
CA GLY A 134 7.57 13.53 5.09
C GLY A 134 6.46 13.69 6.13
N ALA A 135 5.28 13.12 5.91
CA ALA A 135 4.19 13.18 6.89
C ALA A 135 4.57 12.44 8.18
N GLN A 136 4.17 12.97 9.34
CA GLN A 136 4.39 12.35 10.63
C GLN A 136 3.07 12.15 11.37
N ILE A 137 2.92 10.99 11.99
CA ILE A 137 1.76 10.70 12.84
C ILE A 137 1.94 11.41 14.19
N SER A 138 0.90 12.10 14.64
CA SER A 138 0.79 12.63 15.99
C SER A 138 0.47 11.49 16.96
N PRO A 139 1.32 11.23 17.97
CA PRO A 139 1.04 10.22 18.98
C PRO A 139 -0.31 10.44 19.68
N GLU A 140 -0.64 11.69 20.00
CA GLU A 140 -1.90 12.05 20.66
C GLU A 140 -3.11 11.73 19.77
N LYS A 141 -3.08 12.16 18.48
CA LYS A 141 -4.18 11.90 17.55
C LYS A 141 -4.34 10.41 17.26
N TYR A 142 -3.23 9.64 17.20
CA TYR A 142 -3.30 8.20 17.04
C TYR A 142 -3.96 7.53 18.25
N ARG A 143 -3.53 7.84 19.47
CA ARG A 143 -4.11 7.29 20.71
C ARG A 143 -5.60 7.59 20.83
N THR A 144 -6.05 8.74 20.35
CA THR A 144 -7.47 9.14 20.37
C THR A 144 -8.23 8.73 19.11
N SER A 145 -7.59 8.10 18.14
CA SER A 145 -8.17 7.82 16.82
C SER A 145 -9.41 6.93 16.87
N CYS A 146 -9.49 6.02 17.84
CA CYS A 146 -10.68 5.19 18.01
C CYS A 146 -11.85 5.94 18.68
N HIS A 147 -11.58 6.93 19.52
CA HIS A 147 -12.62 7.81 20.05
C HIS A 147 -13.20 8.71 18.96
N ASN A 148 -12.36 9.16 18.04
CA ASN A 148 -12.70 10.08 16.97
C ASN A 148 -13.15 9.39 15.68
N ALA A 149 -13.29 8.06 15.68
CA ALA A 149 -13.65 7.24 14.52
C ALA A 149 -12.74 7.50 13.29
N THR A 150 -11.44 7.75 13.50
CA THR A 150 -10.45 8.04 12.46
C THR A 150 -9.47 6.89 12.19
N ASN A 151 -9.72 5.72 12.80
CA ASN A 151 -8.94 4.50 12.61
C ASN A 151 -9.89 3.35 12.25
N VAL A 152 -9.64 2.67 11.15
CA VAL A 152 -10.46 1.56 10.63
C VAL A 152 -10.37 0.31 11.50
N ASP A 153 -9.30 0.15 12.25
CA ASP A 153 -9.00 -1.04 13.03
C ASP A 153 -9.61 -1.03 14.44
N CYS A 154 -10.34 0.02 14.82
CA CYS A 154 -10.85 0.19 16.19
C CYS A 154 -11.71 -0.98 16.70
N HIS A 155 -12.50 -1.57 15.82
CA HIS A 155 -13.31 -2.76 16.18
C HIS A 155 -12.38 -3.93 16.49
N TRP A 156 -11.48 -4.25 15.57
CA TRP A 156 -10.53 -5.35 15.70
C TRP A 156 -9.58 -5.18 16.90
N LEU A 157 -9.06 -3.97 17.13
CA LEU A 157 -8.23 -3.66 18.29
C LEU A 157 -8.94 -3.97 19.60
N ARG A 158 -10.22 -3.60 19.70
CA ARG A 158 -11.05 -3.85 20.88
C ARG A 158 -11.31 -5.34 21.11
N GLU A 159 -11.64 -6.09 20.05
CA GLU A 159 -11.86 -7.54 20.14
C GLU A 159 -10.62 -8.30 20.56
N ASN A 160 -9.43 -7.79 20.21
CA ASN A 160 -8.15 -8.36 20.60
C ASN A 160 -7.58 -7.75 21.91
N ASN A 161 -8.36 -6.94 22.64
CA ASN A 161 -7.94 -6.28 23.88
C ASN A 161 -6.69 -5.39 23.72
N VAL A 162 -6.51 -4.77 22.56
CA VAL A 162 -5.40 -3.86 22.27
C VAL A 162 -5.76 -2.45 22.68
N ASP A 163 -5.09 -1.94 23.71
CA ASP A 163 -5.24 -0.57 24.19
C ASP A 163 -4.16 0.35 23.58
N ILE A 164 -4.53 1.07 22.53
CA ILE A 164 -3.62 2.04 21.89
C ILE A 164 -3.44 3.33 22.69
N THR A 165 -4.25 3.58 23.72
CA THR A 165 -4.16 4.82 24.51
C THR A 165 -2.94 4.86 25.41
N SER A 166 -2.40 3.70 25.75
CA SER A 166 -1.23 3.52 26.64
C SER A 166 0.12 3.63 25.92
N ILE A 167 0.15 3.76 24.60
CA ILE A 167 1.38 3.75 23.82
C ILE A 167 2.20 5.02 24.08
N PRO A 168 3.47 4.92 24.51
CA PRO A 168 4.31 6.08 24.79
C PRO A 168 4.79 6.77 23.51
N ASP A 169 5.04 8.09 23.60
CA ASP A 169 5.43 8.92 22.44
C ASP A 169 6.71 8.42 21.75
N GLN A 170 7.63 7.83 22.51
CA GLN A 170 8.92 7.32 22.00
C GLN A 170 8.77 6.16 21.00
N LYS A 171 7.61 5.49 21.00
CA LYS A 171 7.32 4.40 20.06
C LYS A 171 6.94 4.91 18.66
N PHE A 172 6.54 6.17 18.55
CA PHE A 172 6.18 6.74 17.25
C PHE A 172 7.44 7.22 16.52
N PRO A 173 7.64 6.76 15.29
CA PRO A 173 8.81 7.10 14.53
C PRO A 173 8.79 8.57 14.11
N ARG A 174 9.94 9.20 14.17
CA ARG A 174 10.21 10.44 13.44
C ARG A 174 10.99 10.07 12.20
N PHE A 175 10.29 9.91 11.09
CA PHE A 175 10.94 9.67 9.82
C PHE A 175 11.55 10.98 9.31
N GLN A 176 12.86 10.96 9.05
CA GLN A 176 13.46 11.97 8.20
C GLN A 176 13.33 11.47 6.77
N SER A 177 12.48 12.10 6.00
CA SER A 177 12.34 11.80 4.58
C SER A 177 13.66 12.14 3.88
N GLU A 178 14.27 11.16 3.25
CA GLU A 178 15.41 11.39 2.34
C GLU A 178 14.94 11.93 0.97
N ASN A 179 13.65 12.24 0.82
CA ASN A 179 12.98 12.80 -0.37
C ASN A 179 13.40 12.16 -1.71
N LYS A 180 13.57 10.85 -1.73
CA LYS A 180 13.94 10.11 -2.95
C LYS A 180 12.74 9.82 -3.87
N LEU A 181 11.50 9.97 -3.37
CA LEU A 181 10.31 9.66 -4.14
C LEU A 181 9.96 10.81 -5.09
N LYS A 182 9.84 10.52 -6.38
CA LYS A 182 9.42 11.48 -7.41
C LYS A 182 7.91 11.71 -7.38
N SER A 183 7.16 10.63 -7.27
CA SER A 183 5.70 10.65 -7.15
C SER A 183 5.20 9.53 -6.26
N VAL A 184 4.01 9.72 -5.69
CA VAL A 184 3.37 8.75 -4.81
C VAL A 184 1.89 8.63 -5.15
N VAL A 185 1.41 7.40 -5.24
CA VAL A 185 -0.02 7.10 -5.37
C VAL A 185 -0.48 6.37 -4.12
N VAL A 186 -1.43 6.93 -3.42
CA VAL A 186 -2.00 6.33 -2.20
C VAL A 186 -3.48 6.05 -2.40
N ILE A 187 -3.88 4.80 -2.17
CA ILE A 187 -5.22 4.30 -2.41
C ILE A 187 -5.89 4.03 -1.07
N ASN A 188 -6.99 4.72 -0.79
CA ASN A 188 -7.69 4.65 0.50
C ASN A 188 -6.73 4.73 1.70
N PRO A 189 -5.82 5.73 1.78
CA PRO A 189 -4.84 5.79 2.86
C PRO A 189 -5.54 5.92 4.22
N GLU A 190 -5.11 5.10 5.17
CA GLU A 190 -5.58 5.11 6.55
C GLU A 190 -4.91 6.23 7.35
N LEU A 191 -5.44 6.52 8.52
CA LEU A 191 -4.82 7.40 9.53
C LEU A 191 -4.47 8.81 9.06
N THR A 192 -4.93 9.26 7.90
CA THR A 192 -4.57 10.59 7.37
C THR A 192 -4.95 11.74 8.30
N LYS A 193 -6.00 11.57 9.10
CA LYS A 193 -6.46 12.54 10.12
C LYS A 193 -5.58 12.58 11.36
N THR A 194 -4.67 11.61 11.50
CA THR A 194 -3.72 11.56 12.62
C THR A 194 -2.41 12.27 12.33
N PHE A 195 -2.16 12.71 11.10
CA PHE A 195 -0.94 13.43 10.76
C PHE A 195 -0.83 14.77 11.48
N VAL A 196 0.42 15.17 11.72
CA VAL A 196 0.80 16.51 12.18
C VAL A 196 0.72 17.44 10.97
N PRO A 197 -0.18 18.45 10.95
CA PRO A 197 -0.44 19.27 9.75
C PRO A 197 0.80 19.98 9.22
N GLU A 198 1.70 20.44 10.09
CA GLU A 198 2.92 21.14 9.74
C GLU A 198 3.87 20.26 8.91
N THR A 199 3.83 18.94 9.14
CA THR A 199 4.68 17.99 8.40
C THR A 199 4.14 17.69 7.00
N LEU A 200 2.85 17.84 6.78
CA LEU A 200 2.26 17.69 5.45
C LEU A 200 2.79 18.76 4.48
N ALA A 201 3.02 19.98 4.96
CA ALA A 201 3.59 21.06 4.16
C ALA A 201 5.05 20.83 3.75
N LEU A 202 5.73 19.84 4.33
CA LEU A 202 7.12 19.48 3.99
C LEU A 202 7.20 18.48 2.83
N MET A 203 6.07 17.88 2.44
CA MET A 203 6.01 16.95 1.31
C MET A 203 6.15 17.72 -0.02
N ASN A 204 7.23 17.44 -0.76
CA ASN A 204 7.56 18.17 -2.00
C ASN A 204 7.34 17.33 -3.28
N ASN A 205 7.09 16.03 -3.15
CA ASN A 205 6.82 15.16 -4.29
C ASN A 205 5.36 15.25 -4.75
N ALA A 206 5.09 14.89 -5.99
CA ALA A 206 3.73 14.80 -6.49
C ALA A 206 2.99 13.63 -5.79
N ILE A 207 1.78 13.90 -5.31
CA ILE A 207 0.98 12.89 -4.59
C ILE A 207 -0.38 12.78 -5.26
N THR A 208 -0.78 11.57 -5.60
CA THR A 208 -2.15 11.26 -6.01
C THR A 208 -2.84 10.47 -4.91
N VAL A 209 -3.88 11.03 -4.33
CA VAL A 209 -4.75 10.36 -3.35
C VAL A 209 -5.96 9.81 -4.09
N VAL A 210 -6.14 8.51 -4.06
CA VAL A 210 -7.22 7.80 -4.74
C VAL A 210 -8.22 7.29 -3.71
N ALA A 211 -9.48 7.70 -3.85
CA ALA A 211 -10.59 7.14 -3.10
C ALA A 211 -11.29 6.06 -3.95
N LEU A 212 -11.27 4.82 -3.47
CA LEU A 212 -12.07 3.75 -4.04
C LEU A 212 -13.45 3.77 -3.39
N SER A 213 -14.48 4.00 -4.18
CA SER A 213 -15.86 4.13 -3.73
C SER A 213 -16.26 5.54 -3.30
N ASP A 214 -17.46 5.90 -3.64
CA ASP A 214 -18.21 7.08 -3.16
C ASP A 214 -18.81 6.88 -1.75
N ARG A 215 -18.62 5.69 -1.16
CA ARG A 215 -19.12 5.29 0.17
C ARG A 215 -18.01 4.69 1.01
N LEU A 216 -16.92 5.45 1.18
CA LEU A 216 -15.83 5.03 2.04
C LEU A 216 -16.26 4.95 3.50
N HIS A 217 -15.64 4.02 4.22
CA HIS A 217 -15.67 4.09 5.68
C HIS A 217 -15.13 5.47 6.14
N PRO A 218 -15.78 6.15 7.11
CA PRO A 218 -15.39 7.51 7.52
C PRO A 218 -13.91 7.67 7.90
N ALA A 219 -13.29 6.62 8.42
CA ALA A 219 -11.85 6.63 8.75
C ALA A 219 -10.94 6.58 7.51
N LEU A 220 -11.44 6.15 6.34
CA LEU A 220 -10.71 6.13 5.06
C LEU A 220 -10.92 7.42 4.26
N THR A 221 -11.85 8.28 4.65
CA THR A 221 -11.99 9.60 4.03
C THR A 221 -10.73 10.41 4.33
N PRO A 222 -9.97 10.84 3.30
CA PRO A 222 -8.72 11.55 3.49
C PRO A 222 -8.92 12.85 4.30
N ALA A 223 -7.92 13.23 5.07
CA ALA A 223 -7.95 14.49 5.79
C ALA A 223 -8.00 15.67 4.80
N GLU A 224 -8.84 16.67 5.09
CA GLU A 224 -8.93 17.89 4.29
C GLU A 224 -7.58 18.60 4.17
N SER A 225 -6.80 18.64 5.26
CA SER A 225 -5.45 19.19 5.28
C SER A 225 -4.46 18.50 4.34
N LEU A 226 -4.69 17.24 3.99
CA LEU A 226 -3.89 16.50 3.01
C LEU A 226 -4.34 16.84 1.58
N VAL A 227 -5.62 16.76 1.29
CA VAL A 227 -6.12 16.96 -0.08
C VAL A 227 -6.09 18.41 -0.54
N ALA A 228 -5.97 19.35 0.38
CA ALA A 228 -5.84 20.78 0.08
C ALA A 228 -4.41 21.20 -0.30
N LEU A 229 -3.42 20.33 -0.22
CA LEU A 229 -2.04 20.68 -0.57
C LEU A 229 -1.88 20.88 -2.08
N PRO A 230 -1.06 21.85 -2.53
CA PRO A 230 -0.92 22.20 -3.96
C PRO A 230 -0.30 21.07 -4.80
N ASN A 231 0.51 20.21 -4.19
CA ASN A 231 1.15 19.04 -4.83
C ASN A 231 0.33 17.75 -4.71
N VAL A 232 -0.90 17.82 -4.19
CA VAL A 232 -1.80 16.69 -4.06
C VAL A 232 -2.93 16.76 -5.09
N THR A 233 -3.08 15.69 -5.86
CA THR A 233 -4.24 15.47 -6.72
C THR A 233 -5.17 14.47 -6.03
N PHE A 234 -6.41 14.86 -5.77
CA PHE A 234 -7.43 13.94 -5.27
C PHE A 234 -8.25 13.38 -6.43
N GLN A 235 -8.46 12.07 -6.45
CA GLN A 235 -9.22 11.38 -7.48
C GLN A 235 -10.13 10.31 -6.86
N GLU A 236 -11.38 10.28 -7.28
CA GLU A 236 -12.32 9.21 -6.93
C GLU A 236 -12.47 8.23 -8.09
N ILE A 237 -12.57 6.95 -7.76
CA ILE A 237 -13.06 5.91 -8.66
C ILE A 237 -14.43 5.47 -8.09
N PRO A 238 -15.52 6.08 -8.52
CA PRO A 238 -16.85 5.71 -8.05
C PRO A 238 -17.24 4.33 -8.55
N SER A 239 -18.28 3.75 -7.99
CA SER A 239 -18.83 2.45 -8.43
C SER A 239 -17.88 1.24 -8.29
N VAL A 240 -16.83 1.38 -7.48
CA VAL A 240 -15.97 0.26 -7.05
C VAL A 240 -16.12 0.02 -5.55
N SER A 241 -15.79 -1.16 -5.06
CA SER A 241 -15.72 -1.43 -3.63
C SER A 241 -14.46 -0.80 -3.03
N GLN A 242 -14.53 -0.34 -1.78
CA GLN A 242 -13.32 0.10 -1.06
C GLN A 242 -12.24 -0.99 -0.98
N PHE A 243 -12.63 -2.26 -1.18
CA PHE A 243 -11.74 -3.42 -1.19
C PHE A 243 -11.31 -3.84 -2.61
N SER A 244 -11.67 -3.09 -3.66
CA SER A 244 -11.33 -3.45 -5.04
C SER A 244 -9.82 -3.49 -5.32
N ALA A 245 -8.99 -2.90 -4.46
CA ALA A 245 -7.52 -3.04 -4.53
C ALA A 245 -7.00 -4.40 -4.00
N PHE A 246 -7.86 -5.23 -3.38
CA PHE A 246 -7.47 -6.57 -2.93
C PHE A 246 -7.39 -7.54 -4.10
N ALA A 247 -6.63 -8.64 -3.94
CA ALA A 247 -6.58 -9.72 -4.91
C ALA A 247 -7.99 -10.31 -5.17
N GLU A 248 -8.20 -10.87 -6.36
CA GLU A 248 -9.45 -11.55 -6.68
C GLU A 248 -9.68 -12.74 -5.75
N CYS A 249 -10.92 -12.93 -5.32
CA CYS A 249 -11.30 -14.10 -4.53
C CYS A 249 -11.42 -15.35 -5.40
N THR A 250 -11.09 -16.50 -4.81
CA THR A 250 -11.46 -17.81 -5.38
C THR A 250 -12.94 -18.08 -5.08
N GLU A 251 -13.57 -19.00 -5.81
CA GLU A 251 -14.93 -19.46 -5.49
C GLU A 251 -15.05 -20.02 -4.06
N ARG A 252 -14.01 -20.69 -3.59
CA ARG A 252 -13.93 -21.19 -2.21
C ARG A 252 -13.78 -20.04 -1.22
N GLY A 253 -12.97 -19.03 -1.55
CA GLY A 253 -12.76 -17.85 -0.72
C GLY A 253 -14.04 -17.07 -0.50
N ILE A 254 -14.85 -16.89 -1.54
CA ILE A 254 -16.16 -16.22 -1.43
C ILE A 254 -17.04 -16.93 -0.37
N LYS A 255 -17.08 -18.27 -0.40
CA LYS A 255 -17.89 -19.07 0.54
C LYS A 255 -17.34 -18.99 1.97
N ILE A 256 -16.03 -19.05 2.13
CA ILE A 256 -15.37 -18.94 3.45
C ILE A 256 -15.68 -17.58 4.07
N LEU A 257 -15.39 -16.49 3.35
CA LEU A 257 -15.58 -15.14 3.87
C LEU A 257 -17.06 -14.83 4.15
N ALA A 258 -17.98 -15.35 3.33
CA ALA A 258 -19.41 -15.24 3.61
C ALA A 258 -19.82 -15.97 4.90
N SER A 259 -19.21 -17.10 5.23
CA SER A 259 -19.49 -17.82 6.49
C SER A 259 -18.89 -17.13 7.72
N GLU A 260 -17.91 -16.25 7.53
CA GLU A 260 -17.24 -15.46 8.57
C GLU A 260 -17.83 -14.04 8.71
N GLY A 261 -18.81 -13.66 7.86
CA GLY A 261 -19.40 -12.32 7.85
C GLY A 261 -18.49 -11.25 7.19
N GLU A 262 -17.51 -11.70 6.39
CA GLU A 262 -16.52 -10.85 5.70
C GLU A 262 -16.71 -10.87 4.17
N GLU A 263 -17.93 -11.16 3.70
CA GLU A 263 -18.25 -11.22 2.27
C GLU A 263 -17.93 -9.94 1.50
N ALA A 264 -17.96 -8.78 2.18
CA ALA A 264 -17.64 -7.49 1.59
C ALA A 264 -16.23 -7.44 0.96
N LEU A 265 -15.28 -8.24 1.47
CA LEU A 265 -13.93 -8.33 0.93
C LEU A 265 -13.89 -8.87 -0.50
N CYS A 266 -14.88 -9.67 -0.89
CA CYS A 266 -14.98 -10.27 -2.22
C CYS A 266 -16.06 -9.64 -3.12
N GLN A 267 -16.92 -8.79 -2.56
CA GLN A 267 -18.01 -8.18 -3.31
C GLN A 267 -17.53 -6.96 -4.09
N GLU A 268 -17.95 -6.89 -5.34
CA GLU A 268 -17.84 -5.71 -6.17
C GLU A 268 -19.20 -5.04 -6.32
N ARG A 269 -19.20 -3.83 -6.83
CA ARG A 269 -20.42 -3.05 -7.09
C ARG A 269 -20.78 -3.14 -8.57
N ASP A 270 -22.04 -2.94 -8.86
CA ASP A 270 -22.57 -2.74 -10.21
C ASP A 270 -22.25 -3.88 -11.22
N GLU A 271 -22.18 -5.14 -10.74
CA GLU A 271 -21.87 -6.34 -11.55
C GLU A 271 -20.55 -6.26 -12.33
N VAL A 272 -19.66 -5.35 -11.98
CA VAL A 272 -18.32 -5.21 -12.58
C VAL A 272 -17.38 -6.21 -11.93
N SER A 273 -16.55 -6.87 -12.72
CA SER A 273 -15.57 -7.82 -12.15
C SER A 273 -14.45 -7.10 -11.41
N ARG A 274 -13.85 -7.78 -10.39
CA ARG A 274 -12.65 -7.26 -9.70
C ARG A 274 -11.51 -7.01 -10.69
N LYS A 275 -11.38 -7.84 -11.70
CA LYS A 275 -10.37 -7.68 -12.75
C LYS A 275 -10.55 -6.37 -13.53
N ASP A 276 -11.78 -6.00 -13.88
CA ASP A 276 -12.03 -4.73 -14.58
C ASP A 276 -11.78 -3.54 -13.66
N ASN A 277 -12.10 -3.68 -12.37
CA ASN A 277 -11.79 -2.67 -11.37
C ASN A 277 -10.28 -2.54 -11.11
N HIS A 278 -9.53 -3.65 -11.13
CA HIS A 278 -8.06 -3.63 -11.12
C HIS A 278 -7.50 -2.83 -12.29
N GLN A 279 -8.08 -2.96 -13.50
CA GLN A 279 -7.63 -2.19 -14.65
C GLN A 279 -7.84 -0.68 -14.43
N LYS A 280 -9.01 -0.26 -13.94
CA LYS A 280 -9.28 1.15 -13.62
C LYS A 280 -8.27 1.71 -12.59
N ILE A 281 -7.98 0.92 -11.55
CA ILE A 281 -7.00 1.30 -10.52
C ILE A 281 -5.60 1.41 -11.13
N LEU A 282 -5.20 0.43 -11.95
CA LEU A 282 -3.90 0.42 -12.62
C LEU A 282 -3.73 1.61 -13.56
N ASP A 283 -4.76 1.98 -14.32
CA ASP A 283 -4.73 3.13 -15.23
C ASP A 283 -4.48 4.44 -14.47
N VAL A 284 -5.11 4.60 -13.31
CA VAL A 284 -4.87 5.75 -12.42
C VAL A 284 -3.44 5.74 -11.87
N ILE A 285 -2.96 4.58 -11.41
CA ILE A 285 -1.58 4.44 -10.94
C ILE A 285 -0.61 4.84 -12.04
N LEU A 286 -0.68 4.22 -13.22
CA LEU A 286 0.25 4.45 -14.32
C LEU A 286 0.22 5.92 -14.78
N THR A 287 -0.96 6.52 -14.91
CA THR A 287 -1.09 7.93 -15.28
C THR A 287 -0.41 8.85 -14.26
N SER A 288 -0.50 8.51 -12.97
CA SER A 288 0.09 9.30 -11.89
C SER A 288 1.61 9.12 -11.78
N LEU A 289 2.11 7.92 -12.05
CA LEU A 289 3.56 7.63 -12.02
C LEU A 289 4.31 8.25 -13.21
N THR A 290 3.67 8.42 -14.35
CA THR A 290 4.29 8.97 -15.58
C THR A 290 4.17 10.47 -15.72
N LYS A 291 3.45 11.17 -14.83
CA LYS A 291 3.34 12.63 -14.87
C LYS A 291 4.72 13.28 -14.67
N PRO A 292 5.16 14.16 -15.59
CA PRO A 292 6.32 15.00 -15.35
C PRO A 292 6.08 15.84 -14.09
N GLN A 293 7.11 16.02 -13.27
CA GLN A 293 7.10 17.08 -12.26
C GLN A 293 7.19 18.41 -13.01
N GLU A 294 6.15 19.24 -12.94
CA GLU A 294 6.19 20.63 -13.38
C GLU A 294 7.10 21.48 -12.48
#